data_ccc52da20a1efff1ac224b00d5927f7a
#
_entry.id   ccc52da20a1efff1ac224b00d5927f7a
#
_cell.length_a   1.000
_cell.length_b   1.000
_cell.length_c   1.000
_cell.angle_alpha   90.00
_cell.angle_beta   90.00
_cell.angle_gamma   90.00
#
_symmetry.space_group_name_H-M   'P 1'
#
loop_
_entity.id
_entity.type
_entity.pdbx_description
1 polymer ?
#
loop_
_entity_poly.entity_id
_entity_poly.type
_entity_poly.pdbx_seq_one_letter_code
_entity_poly.pdbx_strand_id
1 'polypeptide(L)'
;MLARFAAPALCVVLLAAGCSSGDDDPAPEPTGLIAATTMRGALLQATDIGPTWAAPADAADGKQLVSICGGTTTPPPVPPGSEVVAASFVDEGEKGAQTLDQTALVYGDASAAKAGQAALRAVADGCKADISVPATVTNDKSEPAYTETVEIKTLDESGWSGFAVIRHKKYEPKHPGTADTAVAVLTKSNVVLVDAYAIYQLNNASTSPNFAGDWQKLVGSVVQRVG
;
A
#
# COMPACT_ATOMS: atom_id res chain seq x y z
N MET A 1 -16.31 -51.60 -80.92
CA MET A 1 -14.92 -52.08 -80.94
C MET A 1 -14.17 -51.46 -79.76
N LEU A 2 -13.61 -52.38 -78.96
CA LEU A 2 -12.56 -52.20 -77.94
C LEU A 2 -12.75 -51.11 -76.84
N ALA A 3 -13.17 -51.63 -75.69
CA ALA A 3 -13.07 -51.03 -74.37
C ALA A 3 -11.59 -50.91 -73.90
N ARG A 4 -11.26 -49.88 -73.14
CA ARG A 4 -10.11 -49.84 -72.23
C ARG A 4 -10.51 -49.27 -70.87
N PHE A 5 -10.46 -50.17 -69.93
CA PHE A 5 -10.63 -49.84 -68.48
C PHE A 5 -9.41 -49.05 -67.96
N ALA A 6 -9.68 -47.99 -67.18
CA ALA A 6 -8.68 -47.41 -66.34
C ALA A 6 -9.27 -47.28 -64.90
N ALA A 7 -8.61 -47.94 -63.96
CA ALA A 7 -8.98 -47.99 -62.55
C ALA A 7 -8.59 -46.70 -61.86
N PRO A 8 -9.37 -46.20 -60.93
CA PRO A 8 -8.95 -45.10 -60.06
C PRO A 8 -8.22 -45.64 -58.80
N ALA A 9 -7.05 -45.11 -58.56
CA ALA A 9 -6.29 -45.32 -57.33
C ALA A 9 -6.96 -44.54 -56.12
N LEU A 10 -7.28 -45.34 -55.15
CA LEU A 10 -7.86 -44.82 -53.87
C LEU A 10 -6.73 -44.28 -52.97
N CYS A 11 -6.56 -42.94 -52.86
CA CYS A 11 -5.69 -42.35 -51.89
C CYS A 11 -6.44 -42.23 -50.54
N VAL A 12 -6.06 -43.11 -49.61
CA VAL A 12 -6.49 -43.00 -48.21
C VAL A 12 -5.67 -41.89 -47.53
N VAL A 13 -6.29 -40.74 -47.25
CA VAL A 13 -5.70 -39.68 -46.44
C VAL A 13 -6.02 -40.01 -44.96
N LEU A 14 -4.99 -40.45 -44.24
CA LEU A 14 -5.02 -40.57 -42.77
C LEU A 14 -4.98 -39.18 -42.17
N LEU A 15 -6.13 -38.69 -41.71
CA LEU A 15 -6.22 -37.54 -40.85
C LEU A 15 -5.71 -37.94 -39.46
N ALA A 16 -4.46 -37.63 -39.14
CA ALA A 16 -3.95 -37.63 -37.80
C ALA A 16 -4.58 -36.44 -37.06
N ALA A 17 -5.59 -36.71 -36.21
CA ALA A 17 -6.08 -35.77 -35.23
C ALA A 17 -5.00 -35.61 -34.14
N GLY A 18 -4.12 -34.64 -34.34
CA GLY A 18 -3.24 -34.16 -33.28
C GLY A 18 -4.07 -33.40 -32.23
N CYS A 19 -4.32 -34.02 -31.07
CA CYS A 19 -4.68 -33.27 -29.86
C CYS A 19 -3.48 -32.41 -29.49
N SER A 20 -3.47 -31.16 -29.91
CA SER A 20 -2.64 -30.14 -29.33
C SER A 20 -3.29 -29.81 -27.96
N SER A 21 -2.78 -30.41 -26.90
CA SER A 21 -2.93 -29.88 -25.56
C SER A 21 -2.29 -28.47 -25.61
N GLY A 22 -3.12 -27.46 -25.72
CA GLY A 22 -2.68 -26.09 -25.54
C GLY A 22 -2.21 -25.95 -24.08
N ASP A 23 -0.90 -25.96 -23.89
CA ASP A 23 -0.32 -25.35 -22.75
C ASP A 23 -0.69 -23.85 -22.89
N ASP A 24 -1.67 -23.42 -22.10
CA ASP A 24 -1.92 -22.00 -21.86
C ASP A 24 -0.70 -21.46 -21.07
N ASP A 25 0.42 -21.30 -21.75
CA ASP A 25 1.50 -20.47 -21.22
C ASP A 25 0.90 -19.09 -20.98
N PRO A 26 0.93 -18.59 -19.74
CA PRO A 26 0.46 -17.25 -19.44
C PRO A 26 1.19 -16.28 -20.38
N ALA A 27 0.43 -15.41 -21.05
CA ALA A 27 0.99 -14.41 -21.94
C ALA A 27 2.15 -13.70 -21.23
N PRO A 28 3.31 -13.49 -21.88
CA PRO A 28 4.45 -12.84 -21.23
C PRO A 28 3.98 -11.48 -20.67
N GLU A 29 4.19 -11.28 -19.37
CA GLU A 29 3.87 -10.01 -18.71
C GLU A 29 4.58 -8.87 -19.46
N PRO A 30 3.92 -7.71 -19.65
CA PRO A 30 4.55 -6.55 -20.29
C PRO A 30 5.85 -6.23 -19.57
N THR A 31 6.97 -6.23 -20.30
CA THR A 31 8.29 -5.96 -19.73
C THR A 31 8.29 -4.59 -19.02
N GLY A 32 8.65 -4.59 -17.73
CA GLY A 32 8.74 -3.36 -16.92
C GLY A 32 7.55 -3.11 -15.98
N LEU A 33 6.52 -3.97 -15.98
CA LEU A 33 5.48 -3.91 -14.95
C LEU A 33 5.89 -4.73 -13.71
N ILE A 34 5.43 -4.26 -12.55
CA ILE A 34 5.65 -4.91 -11.25
C ILE A 34 4.43 -5.77 -10.95
N ALA A 35 4.61 -7.07 -10.74
CA ALA A 35 3.53 -7.99 -10.42
C ALA A 35 3.08 -7.85 -8.95
N ALA A 36 1.81 -8.16 -8.65
CA ALA A 36 1.30 -8.18 -7.29
C ALA A 36 2.05 -9.19 -6.39
N THR A 37 2.52 -10.30 -6.96
CA THR A 37 3.36 -11.28 -6.25
C THR A 37 4.71 -10.69 -5.84
N THR A 38 5.32 -9.84 -6.67
CA THR A 38 6.54 -9.10 -6.35
C THR A 38 6.29 -8.17 -5.17
N MET A 39 5.18 -7.39 -5.22
CA MET A 39 4.83 -6.51 -4.10
C MET A 39 4.55 -7.29 -2.81
N ARG A 40 3.86 -8.43 -2.89
CA ARG A 40 3.62 -9.30 -1.72
C ARG A 40 4.91 -9.79 -1.07
N GLY A 41 5.94 -10.06 -1.86
CA GLY A 41 7.27 -10.43 -1.35
C GLY A 41 8.09 -9.24 -0.85
N ALA A 42 7.80 -8.03 -1.33
CA ALA A 42 8.52 -6.81 -0.97
C ALA A 42 8.00 -6.15 0.31
N LEU A 43 6.69 -6.24 0.60
CA LEU A 43 6.12 -5.72 1.84
C LEU A 43 6.82 -6.36 3.05
N LEU A 44 7.05 -5.56 4.08
CA LEU A 44 7.71 -6.02 5.30
C LEU A 44 6.86 -7.09 6.00
N GLN A 45 7.53 -7.95 6.72
CA GLN A 45 6.95 -8.90 7.66
C GLN A 45 7.29 -8.46 9.09
N ALA A 46 6.55 -8.94 10.09
CA ALA A 46 6.82 -8.60 11.50
C ALA A 46 8.29 -8.84 11.88
N THR A 47 8.88 -9.94 11.40
CA THR A 47 10.30 -10.29 11.64
C THR A 47 11.30 -9.32 11.01
N ASP A 48 10.92 -8.58 9.98
CA ASP A 48 11.77 -7.55 9.36
C ASP A 48 11.83 -6.27 10.18
N ILE A 49 10.75 -6.01 10.97
CA ILE A 49 10.58 -4.77 11.72
C ILE A 49 11.18 -4.92 13.11
N GLY A 50 10.78 -5.97 13.83
CA GLY A 50 11.29 -6.24 15.18
C GLY A 50 10.56 -7.36 15.90
N PRO A 51 11.12 -7.86 17.01
CA PRO A 51 10.61 -9.05 17.70
C PRO A 51 9.29 -8.84 18.44
N THR A 52 8.89 -7.59 18.68
CA THR A 52 7.66 -7.22 19.40
C THR A 52 6.48 -6.93 18.46
N TRP A 53 6.75 -6.84 17.16
CA TRP A 53 5.74 -6.57 16.16
C TRP A 53 4.91 -7.81 15.82
N ALA A 54 3.60 -7.62 15.73
CA ALA A 54 2.65 -8.67 15.39
C ALA A 54 1.56 -8.16 14.44
N ALA A 55 0.88 -9.06 13.75
CA ALA A 55 -0.32 -8.68 13.02
C ALA A 55 -1.40 -8.22 14.01
N PRO A 56 -2.17 -7.14 13.72
CA PRO A 56 -3.25 -6.70 14.57
C PRO A 56 -4.35 -7.77 14.64
N ALA A 57 -5.07 -7.84 15.79
CA ALA A 57 -6.16 -8.79 15.99
C ALA A 57 -7.29 -8.59 14.96
N ASP A 58 -7.57 -7.34 14.61
CA ASP A 58 -8.57 -6.94 13.63
C ASP A 58 -7.86 -6.32 12.41
N ALA A 59 -7.28 -7.16 11.55
CA ALA A 59 -6.66 -6.68 10.33
C ALA A 59 -7.71 -6.05 9.40
N ALA A 60 -7.41 -4.86 8.89
CA ALA A 60 -8.26 -4.19 7.91
C ALA A 60 -8.47 -5.07 6.67
N ASP A 61 -9.67 -5.06 6.10
CA ASP A 61 -10.04 -5.87 4.93
C ASP A 61 -9.44 -5.38 3.60
N GLY A 62 -8.51 -4.42 3.64
CA GLY A 62 -7.82 -3.86 2.48
C GLY A 62 -8.69 -2.98 1.58
N LYS A 63 -9.94 -2.68 1.97
CA LYS A 63 -10.87 -1.87 1.17
C LYS A 63 -10.73 -0.37 1.39
N GLN A 64 -10.11 0.02 2.48
CA GLN A 64 -9.84 1.42 2.82
C GLN A 64 -8.36 1.62 3.07
N LEU A 65 -7.87 2.78 2.67
CA LEU A 65 -6.53 3.22 3.01
C LEU A 65 -6.53 3.86 4.40
N VAL A 66 -5.33 4.12 4.93
CA VAL A 66 -5.20 4.92 6.15
C VAL A 66 -5.62 6.37 5.92
N SER A 67 -6.03 7.06 6.98
CA SER A 67 -6.33 8.50 6.88
C SER A 67 -5.07 9.28 6.53
N ILE A 68 -5.12 10.02 5.41
CA ILE A 68 -3.99 10.83 4.93
C ILE A 68 -3.90 12.13 5.72
N CYS A 69 -5.01 12.85 5.89
CA CYS A 69 -5.01 14.20 6.46
C CYS A 69 -5.05 14.26 7.99
N GLY A 70 -5.37 13.18 8.69
CA GLY A 70 -5.55 13.23 10.14
C GLY A 70 -6.86 13.90 10.59
N GLY A 71 -6.92 14.33 11.85
CA GLY A 71 -8.13 14.89 12.42
C GLY A 71 -9.28 13.88 12.40
N THR A 72 -10.49 14.37 12.06
CA THR A 72 -11.69 13.55 11.91
C THR A 72 -11.96 13.16 10.45
N THR A 73 -10.96 13.24 9.57
CA THR A 73 -11.13 12.92 8.15
C THR A 73 -11.32 11.43 7.93
N THR A 74 -12.30 11.10 7.10
CA THR A 74 -12.53 9.71 6.67
C THR A 74 -11.34 9.24 5.81
N PRO A 75 -10.83 8.02 6.04
CA PRO A 75 -9.84 7.44 5.15
C PRO A 75 -10.34 7.44 3.69
N PRO A 76 -9.49 7.76 2.71
CA PRO A 76 -9.88 7.71 1.32
C PRO A 76 -10.16 6.26 0.90
N PRO A 77 -11.11 6.03 -0.01
CA PRO A 77 -11.29 4.72 -0.61
C PRO A 77 -10.07 4.35 -1.45
N VAL A 78 -9.87 3.06 -1.64
CA VAL A 78 -8.88 2.57 -2.60
C VAL A 78 -9.25 3.07 -3.99
N PRO A 79 -8.35 3.77 -4.72
CA PRO A 79 -8.61 4.16 -6.09
C PRO A 79 -8.91 2.94 -6.98
N PRO A 80 -9.91 3.02 -7.87
CA PRO A 80 -10.37 1.87 -8.65
C PRO A 80 -9.32 1.35 -9.63
N GLY A 81 -9.45 0.09 -10.02
CA GLY A 81 -8.66 -0.54 -11.08
C GLY A 81 -7.33 -1.14 -10.61
N SER A 82 -7.08 -1.21 -9.30
CA SER A 82 -5.89 -1.87 -8.74
C SER A 82 -6.21 -3.22 -8.12
N GLU A 83 -5.25 -4.15 -8.21
CA GLU A 83 -5.14 -5.26 -7.27
C GLU A 83 -4.48 -4.74 -5.99
N VAL A 84 -5.04 -5.07 -4.82
CA VAL A 84 -4.55 -4.61 -3.52
C VAL A 84 -3.72 -5.70 -2.86
N VAL A 85 -2.50 -5.35 -2.45
CA VAL A 85 -1.65 -6.17 -1.59
C VAL A 85 -1.37 -5.37 -0.33
N ALA A 86 -1.74 -5.89 0.83
CA ALA A 86 -1.60 -5.18 2.08
C ALA A 86 -0.95 -6.03 3.18
N ALA A 87 -0.30 -5.34 4.13
CA ALA A 87 0.22 -5.90 5.37
C ALA A 87 0.09 -4.85 6.47
N SER A 88 -0.32 -5.26 7.67
CA SER A 88 -0.47 -4.39 8.84
C SER A 88 0.18 -5.02 10.05
N PHE A 89 0.83 -4.20 10.86
CA PHE A 89 1.54 -4.62 12.05
C PHE A 89 1.35 -3.61 13.19
N VAL A 90 1.40 -4.12 14.40
CA VAL A 90 1.36 -3.33 15.63
C VAL A 90 2.48 -3.78 16.57
N ASP A 91 3.01 -2.84 17.33
CA ASP A 91 3.85 -3.07 18.49
C ASP A 91 3.23 -2.33 19.68
N GLU A 92 2.60 -3.09 20.57
CA GLU A 92 1.90 -2.55 21.75
C GLU A 92 2.80 -2.63 22.97
N GLY A 93 3.20 -1.47 23.49
CA GLY A 93 3.99 -1.34 24.69
C GLY A 93 3.24 -0.64 25.83
N GLU A 94 3.72 -0.80 27.06
CA GLU A 94 3.10 -0.17 28.25
C GLU A 94 3.04 1.36 28.18
N LYS A 95 3.92 2.01 27.42
CA LYS A 95 4.05 3.47 27.34
C LYS A 95 3.61 4.06 26.01
N GLY A 96 3.10 3.25 25.13
CA GLY A 96 2.67 3.66 23.80
C GLY A 96 2.53 2.49 22.85
N ALA A 97 2.18 2.81 21.62
CA ALA A 97 2.03 1.83 20.55
C ALA A 97 2.67 2.36 19.25
N GLN A 98 3.06 1.44 18.40
CA GLN A 98 3.48 1.74 17.04
C GLN A 98 2.61 0.94 16.07
N THR A 99 2.31 1.52 14.92
CA THR A 99 1.61 0.82 13.85
C THR A 99 2.32 1.02 12.52
N LEU A 100 2.27 0.01 11.69
CA LEU A 100 2.73 0.06 10.31
C LEU A 100 1.66 -0.56 9.42
N ASP A 101 1.09 0.25 8.51
CA ASP A 101 0.15 -0.19 7.50
C ASP A 101 0.77 0.02 6.12
N GLN A 102 0.90 -1.06 5.36
CA GLN A 102 1.49 -1.07 4.03
C GLN A 102 0.47 -1.54 3.02
N THR A 103 0.23 -0.76 1.98
CA THR A 103 -0.71 -1.10 0.90
C THR A 103 -0.07 -0.81 -0.44
N ALA A 104 0.13 -1.84 -1.25
CA ALA A 104 0.51 -1.71 -2.64
C ALA A 104 -0.73 -1.83 -3.54
N LEU A 105 -0.96 -0.82 -4.35
CA LEU A 105 -2.01 -0.77 -5.38
C LEU A 105 -1.35 -1.08 -6.72
N VAL A 106 -1.59 -2.28 -7.25
CA VAL A 106 -0.98 -2.76 -8.49
C VAL A 106 -1.98 -2.60 -9.63
N TYR A 107 -1.67 -1.74 -10.58
CA TYR A 107 -2.50 -1.42 -11.74
C TYR A 107 -2.08 -2.20 -12.98
N GLY A 108 -2.94 -2.22 -13.99
CA GLY A 108 -2.64 -2.85 -15.29
C GLY A 108 -1.56 -2.10 -16.10
N ASP A 109 -1.32 -0.81 -15.80
CA ASP A 109 -0.32 0.01 -16.48
C ASP A 109 0.14 1.22 -15.65
N ALA A 110 1.21 1.86 -16.09
CA ALA A 110 1.81 3.01 -15.40
C ALA A 110 0.93 4.29 -15.44
N SER A 111 0.06 4.44 -16.42
CA SER A 111 -0.84 5.59 -16.53
C SER A 111 -1.92 5.51 -15.44
N ALA A 112 -2.48 4.34 -15.24
CA ALA A 112 -3.46 4.08 -14.19
C ALA A 112 -2.86 4.27 -12.79
N ALA A 113 -1.61 3.83 -12.56
CA ALA A 113 -0.90 4.07 -11.31
C ALA A 113 -0.69 5.57 -11.05
N LYS A 114 -0.26 6.33 -12.06
CA LYS A 114 -0.11 7.80 -11.94
C LYS A 114 -1.45 8.47 -11.62
N ALA A 115 -2.55 8.03 -12.24
CA ALA A 115 -3.88 8.55 -11.94
C ALA A 115 -4.30 8.22 -10.48
N GLY A 116 -4.02 7.01 -10.00
CA GLY A 116 -4.24 6.60 -8.60
C GLY A 116 -3.42 7.47 -7.63
N GLN A 117 -2.14 7.68 -7.89
CA GLN A 117 -1.30 8.55 -7.08
C GLN A 117 -1.81 10.00 -7.09
N ALA A 118 -2.21 10.53 -8.25
CA ALA A 118 -2.75 11.89 -8.37
C ALA A 118 -4.04 12.08 -7.56
N ALA A 119 -4.91 11.05 -7.52
CA ALA A 119 -6.10 11.08 -6.69
C ALA A 119 -5.75 11.17 -5.19
N LEU A 120 -4.75 10.40 -4.71
CA LEU A 120 -4.27 10.47 -3.33
C LEU A 120 -3.55 11.80 -3.04
N ARG A 121 -2.83 12.35 -4.01
CA ARG A 121 -2.22 13.67 -3.90
C ARG A 121 -3.26 14.77 -3.74
N ALA A 122 -4.35 14.73 -4.49
CA ALA A 122 -5.45 15.68 -4.35
C ALA A 122 -6.08 15.64 -2.94
N VAL A 123 -6.16 14.45 -2.31
CA VAL A 123 -6.56 14.34 -0.89
C VAL A 123 -5.54 15.05 0.01
N ALA A 124 -4.26 14.79 -0.18
CA ALA A 124 -3.20 15.41 0.63
C ALA A 124 -3.17 16.94 0.49
N ASP A 125 -3.34 17.46 -0.73
CA ASP A 125 -3.38 18.91 -0.99
C ASP A 125 -4.59 19.59 -0.32
N GLY A 126 -5.64 18.84 0.01
CA GLY A 126 -6.79 19.31 0.78
C GLY A 126 -6.61 19.27 2.29
N CYS A 127 -5.50 18.75 2.81
CA CYS A 127 -5.25 18.69 4.26
C CYS A 127 -5.05 20.11 4.82
N LYS A 128 -5.62 20.34 6.02
CA LYS A 128 -5.36 21.59 6.75
C LYS A 128 -4.01 21.46 7.46
N ALA A 129 -3.21 22.52 7.39
CA ALA A 129 -1.89 22.55 8.04
C ALA A 129 -1.98 22.45 9.58
N ASP A 130 -3.03 23.04 10.16
CA ASP A 130 -3.29 23.03 11.60
C ASP A 130 -4.75 22.60 11.85
N ILE A 131 -4.91 21.63 12.73
CA ILE A 131 -6.20 21.05 13.10
C ILE A 131 -6.38 21.13 14.61
N SER A 132 -7.56 21.54 15.07
CA SER A 132 -7.98 21.41 16.47
C SER A 132 -9.21 20.54 16.54
N VAL A 133 -9.13 19.46 17.30
CA VAL A 133 -10.21 18.49 17.45
C VAL A 133 -10.67 18.53 18.91
N PRO A 134 -11.96 18.80 19.18
CA PRO A 134 -12.50 18.72 20.53
C PRO A 134 -12.52 17.28 21.02
N ALA A 135 -12.57 17.11 22.35
CA ALA A 135 -12.75 15.78 22.92
C ALA A 135 -14.03 15.11 22.40
N THR A 136 -13.94 13.84 22.08
CA THR A 136 -15.07 13.06 21.58
C THR A 136 -15.28 11.79 22.40
N VAL A 137 -16.54 11.36 22.51
CA VAL A 137 -16.91 10.07 23.10
C VAL A 137 -17.77 9.33 22.09
N THR A 138 -17.35 8.15 21.68
CA THR A 138 -18.08 7.30 20.73
C THR A 138 -18.01 5.86 21.19
N ASN A 139 -19.17 5.22 21.44
CA ASN A 139 -19.27 3.81 21.77
C ASN A 139 -18.27 3.34 22.84
N ASP A 140 -18.28 3.99 24.01
CA ASP A 140 -17.38 3.72 25.14
C ASP A 140 -15.88 4.02 24.92
N LYS A 141 -15.52 4.56 23.77
CA LYS A 141 -14.18 5.10 23.49
C LYS A 141 -14.20 6.61 23.63
N SER A 142 -13.30 7.16 24.43
CA SER A 142 -13.11 8.61 24.55
C SER A 142 -11.76 8.98 23.93
N GLU A 143 -11.75 9.97 23.05
CA GLU A 143 -10.53 10.61 22.59
C GLU A 143 -10.47 12.02 23.20
N PRO A 144 -9.40 12.35 23.97
CA PRO A 144 -9.21 13.70 24.50
C PRO A 144 -9.08 14.73 23.38
N ALA A 145 -9.31 16.01 23.70
CA ALA A 145 -9.05 17.08 22.75
C ALA A 145 -7.56 17.13 22.37
N TYR A 146 -7.28 17.47 21.11
CA TYR A 146 -5.91 17.56 20.60
C TYR A 146 -5.75 18.63 19.52
N THR A 147 -4.50 19.03 19.31
CA THR A 147 -4.07 19.78 18.14
C THR A 147 -3.20 18.88 17.28
N GLU A 148 -3.27 19.04 15.95
CA GLU A 148 -2.44 18.30 15.01
C GLU A 148 -1.91 19.25 13.95
N THR A 149 -0.61 19.19 13.68
CA THR A 149 0.03 19.87 12.56
C THR A 149 0.28 18.90 11.42
N VAL A 150 0.15 19.38 10.18
CA VAL A 150 0.28 18.57 8.96
C VAL A 150 1.29 19.23 8.02
N GLU A 151 2.29 18.47 7.59
CA GLU A 151 3.30 18.90 6.62
C GLU A 151 3.33 17.91 5.45
N ILE A 152 3.46 18.40 4.21
CA ILE A 152 3.61 17.56 3.01
C ILE A 152 5.03 17.72 2.48
N LYS A 153 5.72 16.58 2.30
CA LYS A 153 7.09 16.51 1.77
C LYS A 153 7.11 15.74 0.45
N THR A 154 7.90 16.21 -0.50
CA THR A 154 8.22 15.42 -1.70
C THR A 154 9.17 14.30 -1.34
N LEU A 155 8.96 13.12 -1.92
CA LEU A 155 9.83 11.96 -1.78
C LEU A 155 10.34 11.49 -3.14
N ASP A 156 11.62 11.11 -3.17
CA ASP A 156 12.27 10.44 -4.29
C ASP A 156 13.27 9.44 -3.71
N GLU A 157 13.00 8.15 -3.88
CA GLU A 157 13.75 7.06 -3.24
C GLU A 157 13.84 5.86 -4.17
N SER A 158 15.05 5.47 -4.56
CA SER A 158 15.31 4.24 -5.36
C SER A 158 14.47 4.15 -6.66
N GLY A 159 14.23 5.29 -7.34
CA GLY A 159 13.43 5.36 -8.56
C GLY A 159 11.91 5.33 -8.31
N TRP A 160 11.49 5.39 -7.05
CA TRP A 160 10.12 5.68 -6.64
C TRP A 160 9.97 7.17 -6.37
N SER A 161 8.88 7.77 -6.81
CA SER A 161 8.63 9.20 -6.60
C SER A 161 7.23 9.44 -6.05
N GLY A 162 7.10 10.50 -5.23
CA GLY A 162 5.81 10.81 -4.64
C GLY A 162 5.89 11.84 -3.51
N PHE A 163 5.18 11.56 -2.43
CA PHE A 163 5.11 12.47 -1.30
C PHE A 163 4.89 11.71 0.02
N ALA A 164 5.17 12.41 1.13
CA ALA A 164 4.74 11.99 2.46
C ALA A 164 3.94 13.10 3.13
N VAL A 165 2.91 12.71 3.86
CA VAL A 165 2.17 13.58 4.78
C VAL A 165 2.63 13.24 6.19
N ILE A 166 3.27 14.21 6.85
CA ILE A 166 3.78 14.08 8.21
C ILE A 166 2.82 14.80 9.13
N ARG A 167 2.40 14.13 10.20
CA ARG A 167 1.44 14.65 11.16
C ARG A 167 1.99 14.55 12.57
N HIS A 168 1.84 15.62 13.33
CA HIS A 168 2.20 15.66 14.76
C HIS A 168 0.98 16.01 15.57
N LYS A 169 0.47 15.04 16.34
CA LYS A 169 -0.68 15.18 17.21
C LYS A 169 -0.19 15.42 18.65
N LYS A 170 -0.79 16.42 19.31
CA LYS A 170 -0.54 16.75 20.72
C LYS A 170 -1.86 16.83 21.47
N TYR A 171 -2.03 15.98 22.47
CA TYR A 171 -3.21 15.97 23.31
C TYR A 171 -3.20 17.09 24.35
N GLU A 172 -4.38 17.40 24.89
CA GLU A 172 -4.54 18.41 25.94
C GLU A 172 -3.75 18.05 27.22
N PRO A 173 -3.36 19.05 28.04
CA PRO A 173 -2.49 18.80 29.22
C PRO A 173 -3.04 17.83 30.26
N LYS A 174 -4.37 17.67 30.33
CA LYS A 174 -5.02 16.72 31.26
C LYS A 174 -4.83 15.25 30.84
N HIS A 175 -4.55 15.03 29.57
CA HIS A 175 -4.33 13.73 28.97
C HIS A 175 -3.04 13.78 28.14
N PRO A 176 -1.88 13.89 28.82
CA PRO A 176 -0.63 14.13 28.12
C PRO A 176 -0.28 12.94 27.22
N GLY A 177 -0.04 13.25 25.96
CA GLY A 177 0.37 12.27 24.95
C GLY A 177 0.65 12.98 23.63
N THR A 178 1.40 12.28 22.78
CA THR A 178 1.70 12.70 21.41
C THR A 178 1.51 11.54 20.47
N ALA A 179 1.20 11.84 19.22
CA ALA A 179 1.26 10.83 18.16
C ALA A 179 1.89 11.47 16.92
N ASP A 180 2.89 10.79 16.36
CA ASP A 180 3.53 11.16 15.13
C ASP A 180 3.14 10.13 14.06
N THR A 181 2.75 10.60 12.89
CA THR A 181 2.35 9.75 11.77
C THR A 181 3.02 10.22 10.49
N ALA A 182 3.56 9.29 9.72
CA ALA A 182 3.99 9.52 8.35
C ALA A 182 3.17 8.64 7.42
N VAL A 183 2.55 9.23 6.39
CA VAL A 183 1.87 8.51 5.31
C VAL A 183 2.63 8.81 4.03
N ALA A 184 3.45 7.86 3.59
CA ALA A 184 4.17 7.96 2.32
C ALA A 184 3.33 7.38 1.19
N VAL A 185 3.24 8.10 0.07
CA VAL A 185 2.58 7.67 -1.17
C VAL A 185 3.58 7.77 -2.30
N LEU A 186 4.08 6.64 -2.76
CA LEU A 186 5.12 6.54 -3.77
C LEU A 186 4.62 5.77 -4.99
N THR A 187 5.09 6.11 -6.18
CA THR A 187 4.79 5.37 -7.41
C THR A 187 6.05 4.99 -8.17
N LYS A 188 6.03 3.78 -8.74
CA LYS A 188 7.01 3.29 -9.70
C LYS A 188 6.30 2.35 -10.67
N SER A 189 6.52 2.54 -11.99
CA SER A 189 5.85 1.76 -13.02
C SER A 189 4.32 1.75 -12.82
N ASN A 190 3.72 0.60 -12.64
CA ASN A 190 2.29 0.39 -12.48
C ASN A 190 1.84 0.23 -11.01
N VAL A 191 2.69 0.61 -10.05
CA VAL A 191 2.38 0.45 -8.61
C VAL A 191 2.32 1.79 -7.91
N VAL A 192 1.33 1.92 -7.00
CA VAL A 192 1.32 2.95 -5.94
C VAL A 192 1.48 2.25 -4.61
N LEU A 193 2.53 2.58 -3.87
CA LEU A 193 2.76 2.15 -2.50
C LEU A 193 2.23 3.23 -1.55
N VAL A 194 1.35 2.86 -0.63
CA VAL A 194 0.94 3.66 0.51
C VAL A 194 1.48 2.98 1.76
N ASP A 195 2.40 3.66 2.45
CA ASP A 195 3.05 3.16 3.65
C ASP A 195 2.78 4.15 4.78
N ALA A 196 2.15 3.70 5.85
CA ALA A 196 1.79 4.54 6.98
C ALA A 196 2.41 3.99 8.26
N TYR A 197 3.32 4.75 8.81
CA TYR A 197 3.92 4.48 10.11
C TYR A 197 3.42 5.50 11.12
N ALA A 198 2.96 5.01 12.28
CA ALA A 198 2.57 5.88 13.39
C ALA A 198 3.20 5.41 14.70
N ILE A 199 3.56 6.38 15.53
CA ILE A 199 4.00 6.15 16.90
C ILE A 199 3.14 6.99 17.84
N TYR A 200 2.56 6.35 18.82
CA TYR A 200 1.77 6.96 19.88
C TYR A 200 2.50 6.83 21.21
N GLN A 201 2.64 7.93 21.94
CA GLN A 201 3.32 7.99 23.22
C GLN A 201 2.47 8.63 24.30
N LEU A 202 2.42 7.98 25.48
CA LEU A 202 1.75 8.48 26.68
C LEU A 202 2.71 9.35 27.53
N ASN A 203 2.12 10.16 28.43
CA ASN A 203 2.83 10.81 29.53
C ASN A 203 3.90 11.83 29.12
N ASN A 204 3.59 12.74 28.18
CA ASN A 204 4.51 13.81 27.74
C ASN A 204 5.90 13.30 27.28
N ALA A 205 6.02 12.05 26.90
CA ALA A 205 7.18 11.65 26.15
C ALA A 205 7.28 12.58 24.94
N SER A 206 8.45 13.16 24.71
CA SER A 206 8.69 13.90 23.46
C SER A 206 8.43 12.98 22.28
N THR A 207 8.03 13.55 21.13
CA THR A 207 8.05 12.83 19.86
C THR A 207 9.27 11.92 19.79
N SER A 208 9.12 10.71 19.30
CA SER A 208 10.26 9.80 19.18
C SER A 208 11.40 10.52 18.46
N PRO A 209 12.59 10.65 19.06
CA PRO A 209 13.70 11.35 18.43
C PRO A 209 14.11 10.72 17.10
N ASN A 210 13.73 9.48 16.85
CA ASN A 210 14.05 8.73 15.65
C ASN A 210 12.89 8.63 14.65
N PHE A 211 11.69 9.16 14.98
CA PHE A 211 10.50 9.00 14.12
C PHE A 211 10.78 9.25 12.63
N ALA A 212 11.48 10.35 12.31
CA ALA A 212 11.80 10.69 10.92
C ALA A 212 12.70 9.64 10.25
N GLY A 213 13.69 9.11 10.96
CA GLY A 213 14.56 8.05 10.46
C GLY A 213 13.87 6.69 10.38
N ASP A 214 12.98 6.40 11.33
CA ASP A 214 12.30 5.10 11.42
C ASP A 214 11.34 4.90 10.25
N TRP A 215 10.44 5.86 9.98
CA TRP A 215 9.51 5.70 8.85
C TRP A 215 10.22 5.71 7.50
N GLN A 216 11.26 6.53 7.31
CA GLN A 216 12.04 6.54 6.07
C GLN A 216 12.75 5.20 5.85
N LYS A 217 13.30 4.60 6.90
CA LYS A 217 13.92 3.27 6.83
C LYS A 217 12.91 2.19 6.44
N LEU A 218 11.71 2.21 7.02
CA LEU A 218 10.65 1.24 6.71
C LEU A 218 10.24 1.32 5.25
N VAL A 219 9.89 2.51 4.76
CA VAL A 219 9.57 2.76 3.34
C VAL A 219 10.74 2.38 2.43
N GLY A 220 11.96 2.83 2.75
CA GLY A 220 13.18 2.52 2.00
C GLY A 220 13.41 1.02 1.88
N SER A 221 13.13 0.26 2.94
CA SER A 221 13.27 -1.21 2.91
C SER A 221 12.32 -1.88 1.92
N VAL A 222 11.08 -1.40 1.79
CA VAL A 222 10.12 -1.92 0.80
C VAL A 222 10.55 -1.58 -0.62
N VAL A 223 10.85 -0.30 -0.90
CA VAL A 223 11.15 0.15 -2.26
C VAL A 223 12.47 -0.44 -2.80
N GLN A 224 13.44 -0.72 -1.93
CA GLN A 224 14.71 -1.38 -2.28
C GLN A 224 14.52 -2.85 -2.66
N ARG A 225 13.53 -3.55 -2.09
CA ARG A 225 13.22 -4.95 -2.43
C ARG A 225 12.60 -5.11 -3.81
N VAL A 226 12.02 -4.05 -4.35
CA VAL A 226 11.42 -4.05 -5.69
C VAL A 226 12.43 -3.69 -6.77
N GLY A 227 13.55 -3.09 -6.42
CA GLY A 227 14.64 -2.73 -7.33
C GLY A 227 14.49 -1.34 -7.92
#